data_31019b254b50d503899eb805ab6e1a23
#
_entry.id   31019b254b50d503899eb805ab6e1a23
#
_cell.length_a   1.000
_cell.length_b   1.000
_cell.length_c   1.000
_cell.angle_alpha   90.00
_cell.angle_beta   90.00
_cell.angle_gamma   90.00
#
_symmetry.space_group_name_H-M   'P 1'
#
loop_
_entity.id
_entity.type
_entity.pdbx_description
1 polymer ?
#
loop_
_entity_poly.entity_id
_entity_poly.type
_entity_poly.pdbx_seq_one_letter_code
_entity_poly.pdbx_strand_id
1 'polypeptide(L)'
;MRVRIFIDFWNFQLNWNDRVPESLCDWSKLPGALLDSTHTLLASIGQDENLKLEETLVYASIRPTVDASLKQWLENTVGRMASYRIKVRERHPQKAKLHCRTCGTFAEQCANCGEAYVKYPEKGVDSAIVTDLLSLAFQSSYDVALLLTSDADFIPAVDYLQGTAGVHVVNASWKGHGHQLKRTCWGSFNVEDVVPGITR
;
A
#
# COMPACT_ATOMS: atom_id res chain seq x y z
N MET A 1 -10.31 -2.17 -20.27
CA MET A 1 -9.94 -1.11 -19.30
C MET A 1 -8.48 -1.18 -18.95
N ARG A 2 -7.80 -0.05 -18.78
CA ARG A 2 -6.40 0.05 -18.30
C ARG A 2 -6.40 0.07 -16.79
N VAL A 3 -5.57 -0.77 -16.17
CA VAL A 3 -5.49 -0.91 -14.72
C VAL A 3 -4.12 -0.43 -14.23
N ARG A 4 -4.09 0.38 -13.18
CA ARG A 4 -2.90 0.66 -12.39
C ARG A 4 -3.09 0.17 -10.96
N ILE A 5 -2.05 -0.47 -10.43
CA ILE A 5 -2.04 -0.99 -9.07
C ILE A 5 -1.22 -0.05 -8.19
N PHE A 6 -1.77 0.34 -7.06
CA PHE A 6 -1.14 1.21 -6.07
C PHE A 6 -1.01 0.42 -4.77
N ILE A 7 0.20 0.13 -4.35
CA ILE A 7 0.49 -0.73 -3.19
C ILE A 7 1.11 0.12 -2.07
N ASP A 8 0.41 0.21 -0.96
CA ASP A 8 1.00 0.63 0.31
C ASP A 8 1.80 -0.54 0.89
N PHE A 9 3.12 -0.47 0.76
CA PHE A 9 4.01 -1.57 1.10
C PHE A 9 3.86 -2.02 2.56
N TRP A 10 3.89 -1.09 3.51
CA TRP A 10 3.87 -1.45 4.91
C TRP A 10 2.50 -1.96 5.35
N ASN A 11 1.42 -1.39 4.82
CA ASN A 11 0.07 -1.87 5.08
C ASN A 11 -0.11 -3.32 4.57
N PHE A 12 0.42 -3.64 3.39
CA PHE A 12 0.40 -4.99 2.85
C PHE A 12 1.36 -5.93 3.60
N GLN A 13 2.65 -5.57 3.71
CA GLN A 13 3.70 -6.47 4.18
C GLN A 13 3.58 -6.83 5.66
N LEU A 14 3.18 -5.88 6.52
CA LEU A 14 3.00 -6.17 7.94
C LEU A 14 1.85 -7.16 8.17
N ASN A 15 0.75 -6.97 7.47
CA ASN A 15 -0.36 -7.92 7.51
C ASN A 15 0.00 -9.28 6.89
N TRP A 16 0.81 -9.30 5.83
CA TRP A 16 1.33 -10.55 5.26
C TRP A 16 2.12 -11.33 6.31
N ASN A 17 3.08 -10.70 6.95
CA ASN A 17 3.93 -11.32 7.96
C ASN A 17 3.14 -11.88 9.16
N ASP A 18 2.04 -11.22 9.52
CA ASP A 18 1.18 -11.64 10.63
C ASP A 18 0.26 -12.82 10.23
N ARG A 19 -0.28 -12.81 9.02
CA ARG A 19 -1.31 -13.77 8.57
C ARG A 19 -0.76 -14.97 7.79
N VAL A 20 0.40 -14.81 7.17
CA VAL A 20 1.08 -15.81 6.32
C VAL A 20 2.54 -15.98 6.77
N PRO A 21 2.80 -16.23 8.07
CA PRO A 21 4.15 -16.15 8.64
C PRO A 21 5.13 -17.19 8.08
N GLU A 22 4.63 -18.30 7.57
CA GLU A 22 5.47 -19.42 7.09
C GLU A 22 5.83 -19.31 5.60
N SER A 23 5.39 -18.26 4.91
CA SER A 23 5.56 -18.13 3.47
C SER A 23 5.94 -16.72 3.07
N LEU A 24 6.74 -16.61 2.03
CA LEU A 24 7.07 -15.32 1.41
C LEU A 24 6.09 -15.00 0.28
N CYS A 25 5.81 -13.71 0.09
CA CYS A 25 5.04 -13.24 -1.05
C CYS A 25 5.89 -13.35 -2.33
N ASP A 26 5.34 -13.96 -3.35
CA ASP A 26 5.90 -13.93 -4.71
C ASP A 26 5.47 -12.63 -5.42
N TRP A 27 6.29 -11.62 -5.31
CA TRP A 27 6.04 -10.32 -5.91
C TRP A 27 5.94 -10.38 -7.44
N SER A 28 6.54 -11.39 -8.08
CA SER A 28 6.44 -11.54 -9.54
C SER A 28 5.03 -11.95 -10.00
N LYS A 29 4.29 -12.66 -9.15
CA LYS A 29 2.93 -13.12 -9.42
C LYS A 29 1.86 -12.17 -8.88
N LEU A 30 2.20 -11.33 -7.90
CA LEU A 30 1.24 -10.48 -7.21
C LEU A 30 0.39 -9.61 -8.15
N PRO A 31 0.96 -8.88 -9.14
CA PRO A 31 0.15 -8.03 -10.01
C PRO A 31 -0.84 -8.83 -10.87
N GLY A 32 -0.43 -9.98 -11.37
CA GLY A 32 -1.30 -10.86 -12.17
C GLY A 32 -2.48 -11.37 -11.34
N ALA A 33 -2.20 -11.91 -10.15
CA ALA A 33 -3.25 -12.44 -9.27
C ALA A 33 -4.24 -11.36 -8.79
N LEU A 34 -3.76 -10.14 -8.54
CA LEU A 34 -4.63 -9.00 -8.24
C LEU A 34 -5.49 -8.60 -9.44
N LEU A 35 -4.94 -8.63 -10.64
CA LEU A 35 -5.67 -8.34 -11.88
C LEU A 35 -6.76 -9.38 -12.14
N ASP A 36 -6.45 -10.67 -11.96
CA ASP A 36 -7.39 -11.79 -12.11
C ASP A 36 -8.57 -11.68 -11.14
N SER A 37 -8.29 -11.31 -9.87
CA SER A 37 -9.33 -11.06 -8.89
C SER A 37 -10.20 -9.85 -9.26
N THR A 38 -9.59 -8.81 -9.82
CA THR A 38 -10.34 -7.66 -10.33
C THR A 38 -11.23 -8.06 -11.50
N HIS A 39 -10.73 -8.86 -12.43
CA HIS A 39 -11.52 -9.39 -13.55
C HIS A 39 -12.70 -10.22 -13.06
N THR A 40 -12.47 -11.11 -12.09
CA THR A 40 -13.53 -11.93 -11.47
C THR A 40 -14.61 -11.06 -10.82
N LEU A 41 -14.19 -9.99 -10.13
CA LEU A 41 -15.12 -9.03 -9.54
C LEU A 41 -15.97 -8.33 -10.60
N LEU A 42 -15.35 -7.86 -11.69
CA LEU A 42 -16.04 -7.21 -12.82
C LEU A 42 -17.05 -8.13 -13.48
N ALA A 43 -16.64 -9.36 -13.76
CA ALA A 43 -17.51 -10.36 -14.36
C ALA A 43 -18.73 -10.66 -13.48
N SER A 44 -18.57 -10.64 -12.14
CA SER A 44 -19.67 -10.90 -11.20
C SER A 44 -20.77 -9.83 -11.22
N ILE A 45 -20.45 -8.63 -11.71
CA ILE A 45 -21.41 -7.51 -11.89
C ILE A 45 -21.80 -7.28 -13.34
N GLY A 46 -21.51 -8.26 -14.21
CA GLY A 46 -21.92 -8.22 -15.62
C GLY A 46 -21.03 -7.35 -16.52
N GLN A 47 -19.84 -6.98 -16.05
CA GLN A 47 -18.83 -6.25 -16.85
C GLN A 47 -17.70 -7.22 -17.23
N ASP A 48 -17.84 -7.88 -18.37
CA ASP A 48 -16.80 -8.75 -18.92
C ASP A 48 -15.89 -7.93 -19.85
N GLU A 49 -14.99 -7.14 -19.26
CA GLU A 49 -14.05 -6.31 -19.99
C GLU A 49 -12.62 -6.84 -19.90
N ASN A 50 -11.89 -6.73 -21.01
CA ASN A 50 -10.47 -7.07 -21.01
C ASN A 50 -9.69 -6.04 -20.19
N LEU A 51 -9.05 -6.49 -19.12
CA LEU A 51 -8.20 -5.69 -18.27
C LEU A 51 -6.75 -5.74 -18.76
N LYS A 52 -6.13 -4.58 -18.89
CA LYS A 52 -4.72 -4.43 -19.23
C LYS A 52 -3.97 -3.75 -18.10
N LEU A 53 -3.02 -4.45 -17.49
CA LEU A 53 -2.12 -3.86 -16.51
C LEU A 53 -1.17 -2.87 -17.18
N GLU A 54 -1.22 -1.62 -16.75
CA GLU A 54 -0.28 -0.59 -17.21
C GLU A 54 0.96 -0.52 -16.32
N GLU A 55 0.76 -0.51 -14.99
CA GLU A 55 1.85 -0.35 -14.04
C GLU A 55 1.44 -0.75 -12.62
N THR A 56 2.39 -1.22 -11.83
CA THR A 56 2.26 -1.50 -10.39
C THR A 56 3.20 -0.57 -9.63
N LEU A 57 2.64 0.40 -8.92
CA LEU A 57 3.39 1.35 -8.12
C LEU A 57 3.44 0.86 -6.67
N VAL A 58 4.63 0.76 -6.12
CA VAL A 58 4.85 0.35 -4.72
C VAL A 58 5.44 1.52 -3.95
N TYR A 59 4.77 1.89 -2.87
CA TYR A 59 5.17 3.00 -2.02
C TYR A 59 5.65 2.48 -0.68
N ALA A 60 6.87 2.80 -0.32
CA ALA A 60 7.47 2.40 0.94
C ALA A 60 8.18 3.56 1.62
N SER A 61 8.21 3.53 2.93
CA SER A 61 9.09 4.39 3.71
C SER A 61 10.09 3.54 4.48
N ILE A 62 11.33 3.98 4.55
CA ILE A 62 12.45 3.23 5.15
C ILE A 62 13.23 4.07 6.14
N ARG A 63 13.84 3.42 7.12
CA ARG A 63 14.90 3.99 7.95
C ARG A 63 16.22 3.73 7.26
N PRO A 64 16.99 4.75 6.84
CA PRO A 64 18.13 4.59 5.93
C PRO A 64 19.17 3.55 6.36
N THR A 65 19.44 3.47 7.67
CA THR A 65 20.45 2.54 8.22
C THR A 65 19.89 1.16 8.59
N VAL A 66 18.65 1.10 9.07
CA VAL A 66 18.03 -0.14 9.58
C VAL A 66 17.43 -0.96 8.44
N ASP A 67 16.80 -0.29 7.48
CA ASP A 67 16.04 -0.92 6.40
C ASP A 67 16.81 -0.88 5.06
N ALA A 68 18.14 -0.74 5.09
CA ALA A 68 18.97 -0.62 3.88
C ALA A 68 18.84 -1.84 2.95
N SER A 69 18.80 -3.05 3.50
CA SER A 69 18.60 -4.29 2.74
C SER A 69 17.22 -4.34 2.08
N LEU A 70 16.20 -3.87 2.77
CA LEU A 70 14.84 -3.75 2.20
C LEU A 70 14.82 -2.76 1.04
N LYS A 71 15.44 -1.59 1.20
CA LYS A 71 15.55 -0.61 0.12
C LYS A 71 16.21 -1.23 -1.11
N GLN A 72 17.37 -1.86 -0.92
CA GLN A 72 18.10 -2.51 -2.00
C GLN A 72 17.27 -3.60 -2.70
N TRP A 73 16.53 -4.40 -1.94
CA TRP A 73 15.66 -5.43 -2.49
C TRP A 73 14.49 -4.83 -3.27
N LEU A 74 13.81 -3.80 -2.73
CA LEU A 74 12.74 -3.11 -3.44
C LEU A 74 13.21 -2.52 -4.76
N GLU A 75 14.34 -1.78 -4.76
CA GLU A 75 14.82 -1.07 -5.94
C GLU A 75 15.48 -2.01 -6.97
N ASN A 76 16.27 -3.01 -6.51
CA ASN A 76 17.09 -3.82 -7.39
C ASN A 76 16.50 -5.20 -7.73
N THR A 77 15.48 -5.65 -6.99
CA THR A 77 14.79 -6.91 -7.26
C THR A 77 13.38 -6.65 -7.74
N VAL A 78 12.52 -6.07 -6.90
CA VAL A 78 11.12 -5.83 -7.28
C VAL A 78 11.01 -4.80 -8.41
N GLY A 79 11.73 -3.68 -8.29
CA GLY A 79 11.70 -2.60 -9.29
C GLY A 79 12.28 -2.96 -10.66
N ARG A 80 12.96 -4.12 -10.79
CA ARG A 80 13.40 -4.65 -12.08
C ARG A 80 12.41 -5.65 -12.71
N MET A 81 11.37 -6.03 -11.98
CA MET A 81 10.30 -6.86 -12.55
C MET A 81 9.45 -6.03 -13.52
N ALA A 82 8.89 -6.70 -14.51
CA ALA A 82 8.01 -6.04 -15.48
C ALA A 82 6.83 -5.35 -14.77
N SER A 83 6.47 -4.18 -15.26
CA SER A 83 5.38 -3.32 -14.76
C SER A 83 5.53 -2.76 -13.35
N TYR A 84 6.63 -2.96 -12.65
CA TYR A 84 6.85 -2.37 -11.33
C TYR A 84 7.54 -1.01 -11.40
N ARG A 85 7.06 -0.09 -10.56
CA ARG A 85 7.73 1.17 -10.22
C ARG A 85 7.77 1.35 -8.71
N ILE A 86 8.97 1.48 -8.16
CA ILE A 86 9.20 1.59 -6.73
C ILE A 86 9.39 3.07 -6.35
N LYS A 87 8.67 3.51 -5.33
CA LYS A 87 8.76 4.85 -4.75
C LYS A 87 9.11 4.75 -3.27
N VAL A 88 10.39 4.93 -2.95
CA VAL A 88 10.89 4.88 -1.58
C VAL A 88 11.04 6.28 -1.01
N ARG A 89 10.56 6.47 0.22
CA ARG A 89 10.78 7.67 1.02
C ARG A 89 11.61 7.34 2.26
N GLU A 90 12.58 8.18 2.58
CA GLU A 90 13.40 7.99 3.76
C GLU A 90 12.77 8.62 4.99
N ARG A 91 12.72 7.85 6.08
CA ARG A 91 12.28 8.33 7.40
C ARG A 91 13.47 9.00 8.08
N HIS A 92 13.32 10.26 8.43
CA HIS A 92 14.35 11.00 9.16
C HIS A 92 14.20 10.84 10.66
N PRO A 93 15.30 10.63 11.40
CA PRO A 93 15.26 10.52 12.84
C PRO A 93 14.79 11.83 13.48
N GLN A 94 13.94 11.73 14.47
CA GLN A 94 13.48 12.84 15.28
C GLN A 94 13.64 12.50 16.75
N LYS A 95 14.09 13.47 17.56
CA LYS A 95 14.10 13.30 19.01
C LYS A 95 12.69 12.97 19.50
N ALA A 96 12.59 11.99 20.36
CA ALA A 96 11.33 11.57 20.95
C ALA A 96 11.30 11.91 22.43
N LYS A 97 10.10 12.20 22.92
CA LYS A 97 9.81 12.31 24.35
C LYS A 97 8.85 11.18 24.70
N LEU A 98 9.25 10.32 25.64
CA LEU A 98 8.34 9.32 26.18
C LEU A 98 7.48 9.97 27.26
N HIS A 99 6.17 9.86 27.10
CA HIS A 99 5.19 10.39 28.05
C HIS A 99 4.62 9.25 28.91
N CYS A 100 4.81 9.36 30.23
CA CYS A 100 4.17 8.45 31.16
C CYS A 100 2.70 8.85 31.37
N ARG A 101 1.78 7.99 30.93
CA ARG A 101 0.34 8.26 31.06
C ARG A 101 -0.17 8.30 32.50
N THR A 102 0.56 7.68 33.43
CA THR A 102 0.17 7.62 34.84
C THR A 102 0.60 8.85 35.63
N CYS A 103 1.86 9.28 35.50
CA CYS A 103 2.40 10.41 36.27
C CYS A 103 2.59 11.71 35.47
N GLY A 104 2.34 11.69 34.15
CA GLY A 104 2.50 12.84 33.28
C GLY A 104 3.95 13.23 32.99
N THR A 105 4.93 12.50 33.50
CA THR A 105 6.35 12.82 33.31
C THR A 105 6.81 12.51 31.87
N PHE A 106 7.70 13.37 31.34
CA PHE A 106 8.36 13.19 30.07
C PHE A 106 9.81 12.74 30.29
N ALA A 107 10.27 11.74 29.53
CA ALA A 107 11.65 11.32 29.48
C ALA A 107 12.19 11.48 28.04
N GLU A 108 13.31 12.16 27.88
CA GLU A 108 13.97 12.38 26.58
C GLU A 108 15.16 11.45 26.35
N GLN A 109 15.64 10.82 27.44
CA GLN A 109 16.83 9.95 27.45
C GLN A 109 16.57 8.68 28.25
N CYS A 110 17.27 7.64 27.91
CA CYS A 110 17.28 6.39 28.69
C CYS A 110 17.90 6.60 30.06
N ALA A 111 17.20 6.21 31.12
CA ALA A 111 17.67 6.36 32.50
C ALA A 111 18.92 5.52 32.81
N ASN A 112 19.16 4.44 32.04
CA ASN A 112 20.31 3.54 32.28
C ASN A 112 21.57 3.95 31.51
N CYS A 113 21.45 4.32 30.22
CA CYS A 113 22.60 4.60 29.36
C CYS A 113 22.72 6.07 28.92
N GLY A 114 21.74 6.92 29.24
CA GLY A 114 21.72 8.33 28.85
C GLY A 114 21.46 8.60 27.37
N GLU A 115 21.27 7.55 26.56
CA GLU A 115 21.02 7.71 25.14
C GLU A 115 19.67 8.38 24.87
N ALA A 116 19.63 9.33 23.93
CA ALA A 116 18.41 10.03 23.58
C ALA A 116 17.41 9.10 22.88
N TYR A 117 16.13 9.22 23.24
CA TYR A 117 15.09 8.51 22.50
C TYR A 117 14.91 9.12 21.12
N VAL A 118 14.92 8.25 20.12
CA VAL A 118 14.75 8.62 18.70
C VAL A 118 13.57 7.85 18.12
N LYS A 119 12.74 8.53 17.35
CA LYS A 119 11.68 7.93 16.53
C LYS A 119 11.90 8.22 15.06
N TYR A 120 11.40 7.35 14.22
CA TYR A 120 11.42 7.48 12.76
C TYR A 120 9.99 7.54 12.23
N PRO A 121 9.31 8.69 12.32
CA PRO A 121 7.92 8.79 11.88
C PRO A 121 7.82 8.54 10.38
N GLU A 122 6.81 7.78 10.00
CA GLU A 122 6.42 7.66 8.61
C GLU A 122 5.80 8.97 8.15
N LYS A 123 6.23 9.48 7.00
CA LYS A 123 5.69 10.69 6.43
C LYS A 123 5.70 10.65 4.90
N GLY A 124 4.58 11.06 4.33
CA GLY A 124 4.48 11.36 2.90
C GLY A 124 4.29 10.15 2.00
N VAL A 125 4.07 8.94 2.52
CA VAL A 125 3.69 7.76 1.71
C VAL A 125 2.27 7.96 1.20
N ASP A 126 1.32 8.20 2.09
CA ASP A 126 -0.09 8.43 1.73
C ASP A 126 -0.24 9.61 0.78
N SER A 127 0.43 10.73 1.07
CA SER A 127 0.44 11.89 0.17
C SER A 127 1.02 11.56 -1.20
N ALA A 128 2.03 10.67 -1.30
CA ALA A 128 2.59 10.26 -2.58
C ALA A 128 1.62 9.36 -3.35
N ILE A 129 0.93 8.44 -2.67
CA ILE A 129 -0.11 7.59 -3.27
C ILE A 129 -1.25 8.47 -3.79
N VAL A 130 -1.78 9.37 -2.96
CA VAL A 130 -2.86 10.29 -3.34
C VAL A 130 -2.45 11.17 -4.52
N THR A 131 -1.23 11.73 -4.49
CA THR A 131 -0.72 12.55 -5.58
C THR A 131 -0.68 11.80 -6.90
N ASP A 132 -0.18 10.56 -6.90
CA ASP A 132 -0.12 9.75 -8.12
C ASP A 132 -1.51 9.27 -8.56
N LEU A 133 -2.38 8.85 -7.64
CA LEU A 133 -3.76 8.52 -7.94
C LEU A 133 -4.44 9.66 -8.72
N LEU A 134 -4.38 10.87 -8.21
CA LEU A 134 -5.02 12.02 -8.84
C LEU A 134 -4.30 12.47 -10.12
N SER A 135 -2.98 12.63 -10.09
CA SER A 135 -2.23 13.15 -11.25
C SER A 135 -2.30 12.21 -12.46
N LEU A 136 -2.21 10.90 -12.24
CA LEU A 136 -2.33 9.90 -13.30
C LEU A 136 -3.76 9.78 -13.83
N ALA A 137 -4.78 9.99 -13.00
CA ALA A 137 -6.17 10.09 -13.45
C ALA A 137 -6.40 11.31 -14.33
N PHE A 138 -5.88 12.49 -13.92
CA PHE A 138 -5.93 13.71 -14.74
C PHE A 138 -5.27 13.54 -16.11
N GLN A 139 -4.22 12.73 -16.19
CA GLN A 139 -3.56 12.38 -17.45
C GLN A 139 -4.32 11.30 -18.24
N SER A 140 -5.48 10.86 -17.76
CA SER A 140 -6.25 9.75 -18.35
C SER A 140 -5.40 8.50 -18.59
N SER A 141 -4.47 8.20 -17.66
CA SER A 141 -3.49 7.14 -17.85
C SER A 141 -3.97 5.76 -17.34
N TYR A 142 -5.16 5.68 -16.77
CA TYR A 142 -5.83 4.45 -16.35
C TYR A 142 -7.34 4.65 -16.23
N ASP A 143 -8.07 3.58 -16.28
CA ASP A 143 -9.53 3.55 -16.15
C ASP A 143 -9.96 2.94 -14.82
N VAL A 144 -9.11 2.06 -14.26
CA VAL A 144 -9.31 1.40 -12.95
C VAL A 144 -8.06 1.57 -12.10
N ALA A 145 -8.23 2.10 -10.89
CA ALA A 145 -7.23 2.08 -9.84
C ALA A 145 -7.46 0.86 -8.94
N LEU A 146 -6.50 -0.05 -8.84
CA LEU A 146 -6.52 -1.11 -7.84
C LEU A 146 -5.67 -0.64 -6.65
N LEU A 147 -6.29 -0.41 -5.51
CA LEU A 147 -5.67 0.15 -4.31
C LEU A 147 -5.47 -0.95 -3.26
N LEU A 148 -4.22 -1.34 -3.02
CA LEU A 148 -3.84 -2.35 -2.04
C LEU A 148 -3.42 -1.68 -0.73
N THR A 149 -4.41 -1.37 0.08
CA THR A 149 -4.29 -0.81 1.44
C THR A 149 -5.61 -0.97 2.19
N SER A 150 -5.57 -0.85 3.50
CA SER A 150 -6.76 -0.81 4.37
C SER A 150 -7.00 0.56 5.01
N ASP A 151 -6.20 1.56 4.65
CA ASP A 151 -6.25 2.87 5.28
C ASP A 151 -7.43 3.71 4.77
N ALA A 152 -8.20 4.27 5.70
CA ALA A 152 -9.34 5.13 5.42
C ALA A 152 -8.96 6.55 4.97
N ASP A 153 -7.71 6.97 5.15
CA ASP A 153 -7.24 8.29 4.74
C ASP A 153 -7.27 8.49 3.22
N PHE A 154 -7.40 7.40 2.45
CA PHE A 154 -7.59 7.45 0.99
C PHE A 154 -9.03 7.74 0.55
N ILE A 155 -10.03 7.69 1.44
CA ILE A 155 -11.45 7.89 1.10
C ILE A 155 -11.68 9.19 0.31
N PRO A 156 -11.16 10.36 0.71
CA PRO A 156 -11.39 11.59 -0.05
C PRO A 156 -10.86 11.54 -1.49
N ALA A 157 -9.74 10.85 -1.72
CA ALA A 157 -9.20 10.67 -3.07
C ALA A 157 -10.06 9.72 -3.90
N VAL A 158 -10.57 8.64 -3.29
CA VAL A 158 -11.48 7.68 -3.93
C VAL A 158 -12.78 8.35 -4.35
N ASP A 159 -13.40 9.13 -3.46
CA ASP A 159 -14.61 9.87 -3.76
C ASP A 159 -14.44 10.82 -4.95
N TYR A 160 -13.31 11.53 -4.98
CA TYR A 160 -12.98 12.41 -6.10
C TYR A 160 -12.79 11.64 -7.42
N LEU A 161 -12.04 10.54 -7.39
CA LEU A 161 -11.77 9.73 -8.57
C LEU A 161 -13.06 9.18 -9.18
N GLN A 162 -13.93 8.62 -8.37
CA GLN A 162 -15.18 8.02 -8.81
C GLN A 162 -16.24 9.07 -9.19
N GLY A 163 -16.37 10.13 -8.37
CA GLY A 163 -17.40 11.13 -8.56
C GLY A 163 -17.08 12.18 -9.63
N THR A 164 -15.80 12.49 -9.84
CA THR A 164 -15.39 13.61 -10.72
C THR A 164 -14.55 13.15 -11.90
N ALA A 165 -13.60 12.26 -11.69
CA ALA A 165 -12.68 11.82 -12.74
C ALA A 165 -13.22 10.63 -13.56
N GLY A 166 -14.31 9.99 -13.14
CA GLY A 166 -14.92 8.85 -13.84
C GLY A 166 -14.05 7.58 -13.82
N VAL A 167 -13.16 7.47 -12.84
CA VAL A 167 -12.26 6.34 -12.65
C VAL A 167 -12.87 5.36 -11.65
N HIS A 168 -12.89 4.09 -11.96
CA HIS A 168 -13.29 3.07 -10.99
C HIS A 168 -12.15 2.78 -10.00
N VAL A 169 -12.48 2.67 -8.73
CA VAL A 169 -11.51 2.27 -7.70
C VAL A 169 -11.91 0.91 -7.13
N VAL A 170 -11.01 -0.06 -7.23
CA VAL A 170 -11.13 -1.38 -6.62
C VAL A 170 -10.20 -1.45 -5.43
N ASN A 171 -10.70 -1.84 -4.27
CA ASN A 171 -9.89 -2.01 -3.08
C ASN A 171 -9.57 -3.49 -2.83
N ALA A 172 -8.29 -3.80 -2.70
CA ALA A 172 -7.82 -5.06 -2.16
C ALA A 172 -7.28 -4.82 -0.75
N SER A 173 -7.89 -5.42 0.25
CA SER A 173 -7.43 -5.30 1.63
C SER A 173 -7.68 -6.59 2.42
N TRP A 174 -6.96 -6.74 3.51
CA TRP A 174 -7.07 -7.91 4.36
C TRP A 174 -8.45 -8.02 5.03
N LYS A 175 -8.93 -9.24 5.22
CA LYS A 175 -10.22 -9.53 5.88
C LYS A 175 -10.23 -8.92 7.28
N GLY A 176 -11.32 -8.25 7.64
CA GLY A 176 -11.44 -7.55 8.92
C GLY A 176 -10.79 -6.16 8.95
N HIS A 177 -10.14 -5.72 7.86
CA HIS A 177 -9.51 -4.41 7.74
C HIS A 177 -10.15 -3.59 6.62
N GLY A 178 -10.00 -2.26 6.69
CA GLY A 178 -10.39 -1.35 5.62
C GLY A 178 -11.89 -1.25 5.35
N HIS A 179 -12.76 -1.55 6.31
CA HIS A 179 -14.22 -1.58 6.10
C HIS A 179 -14.80 -0.28 5.52
N GLN A 180 -14.30 0.87 5.96
CA GLN A 180 -14.77 2.16 5.45
C GLN A 180 -14.34 2.36 4.01
N LEU A 181 -13.05 2.14 3.71
CA LEU A 181 -12.51 2.25 2.36
C LEU A 181 -13.20 1.28 1.39
N LYS A 182 -13.38 0.00 1.79
CA LYS A 182 -14.13 -0.98 0.98
C LYS A 182 -15.52 -0.53 0.58
N ARG A 183 -16.24 0.13 1.49
CA ARG A 183 -17.60 0.62 1.22
C ARG A 183 -17.64 1.82 0.29
N THR A 184 -16.58 2.61 0.27
CA THR A 184 -16.46 3.78 -0.60
C THR A 184 -16.05 3.38 -2.02
N CYS A 185 -15.19 2.36 -2.16
CA CYS A 185 -14.71 1.90 -3.44
C CYS A 185 -15.83 1.26 -4.28
N TRP A 186 -15.73 1.43 -5.58
CA TRP A 186 -16.64 0.85 -6.56
C TRP A 186 -16.72 -0.68 -6.47
N GLY A 187 -15.61 -1.33 -6.11
CA GLY A 187 -15.56 -2.76 -5.83
C GLY A 187 -14.46 -3.10 -4.83
N SER A 188 -14.55 -4.27 -4.22
CA SER A 188 -13.51 -4.75 -3.29
C SER A 188 -13.44 -6.26 -3.20
N PHE A 189 -12.25 -6.79 -2.89
CA PHE A 189 -12.04 -8.19 -2.55
C PHE A 189 -11.03 -8.33 -1.40
N ASN A 190 -10.91 -9.53 -0.84
CA ASN A 190 -9.97 -9.78 0.25
C ASN A 190 -8.64 -10.29 -0.31
N VAL A 191 -7.53 -9.81 0.26
CA VAL A 191 -6.18 -10.27 -0.10
C VAL A 191 -5.99 -11.76 0.16
N GLU A 192 -6.65 -12.32 1.16
CA GLU A 192 -6.62 -13.75 1.46
C GLU A 192 -7.03 -14.62 0.28
N ASP A 193 -7.94 -14.14 -0.57
CA ASP A 193 -8.40 -14.89 -1.74
C ASP A 193 -7.30 -15.02 -2.81
N VAL A 194 -6.29 -14.14 -2.77
CA VAL A 194 -5.15 -14.09 -3.69
C VAL A 194 -3.94 -14.86 -3.15
N VAL A 195 -3.81 -14.97 -1.82
CA VAL A 195 -2.65 -15.57 -1.13
C VAL A 195 -2.23 -16.93 -1.73
N PRO A 196 -3.12 -17.90 -2.00
CA PRO A 196 -2.71 -19.21 -2.54
C PRO A 196 -1.96 -19.14 -3.87
N GLY A 197 -2.23 -18.13 -4.68
CA GLY A 197 -1.58 -17.93 -5.99
C GLY A 197 -0.23 -17.22 -5.93
N ILE A 198 0.09 -16.57 -4.80
CA ILE A 198 1.25 -15.69 -4.65
C ILE A 198 2.18 -16.07 -3.50
N THR A 199 2.01 -17.24 -2.89
CA THR A 199 2.93 -17.80 -1.89
C THR A 199 4.09 -18.53 -2.54
N ARG A 200 5.28 -18.50 -1.88
CA ARG A 200 6.48 -19.27 -2.24
C ARG A 200 7.26 -19.68 -0.97
#